data_47c4f1c347fedcde476f00a65d2617df
#
_entry.id   47c4f1c347fedcde476f00a65d2617df
#
_cell.length_a   1.000
_cell.length_b   1.000
_cell.length_c   1.000
_cell.angle_alpha   90.00
_cell.angle_beta   90.00
_cell.angle_gamma   90.00
#
_symmetry.space_group_name_H-M   'P 1'
#
loop_
_entity.id
_entity.type
_entity.pdbx_description
1 polymer ?
#
loop_
_entity_poly.entity_id
_entity_poly.type
_entity_poly.pdbx_seq_one_letter_code
_entity_poly.pdbx_strand_id
1 'polypeptide(L)'
;MDQLIIRVSQHPLISLLTLGTVLGVIWLELLRKRLRTSWWAAVLLGIAHTLIGVLSVKAFAFIEGADAGAMSLFGGVFFMPLTYILGAKLFKRPLGEVADVFTPVMVVTLMCARINCILSGCCMGLPIPGVNGVRFPTREAELIFYLVLLILLCPKIWRGRTGGRAYPVYVMAYGVFRFIVEFFRDQNTTSLFHLSHFWAVVSLCIGISIYVEISKKEKFEKRGLNK
;
A
#
# COMPACT_ATOMS: atom_id res chain seq x y z
N MET A 1 -27.05 4.12 17.97
CA MET A 1 -25.60 3.84 18.11
C MET A 1 -25.34 2.33 18.10
N ASP A 2 -26.15 1.55 18.82
CA ASP A 2 -25.95 0.09 18.97
C ASP A 2 -26.08 -0.71 17.68
N GLN A 3 -27.00 -0.37 16.78
CA GLN A 3 -27.14 -1.04 15.48
C GLN A 3 -25.92 -0.82 14.56
N LEU A 4 -25.24 0.33 14.64
CA LEU A 4 -24.03 0.60 13.87
C LEU A 4 -22.87 -0.24 14.40
N ILE A 5 -22.75 -0.34 15.73
CA ILE A 5 -21.72 -1.15 16.38
C ILE A 5 -21.90 -2.62 16.04
N ILE A 6 -23.14 -3.12 16.05
CA ILE A 6 -23.48 -4.51 15.68
C ILE A 6 -23.11 -4.77 14.20
N ARG A 7 -23.44 -3.87 13.27
CA ARG A 7 -23.08 -4.03 11.84
C ARG A 7 -21.56 -3.99 11.61
N VAL A 8 -20.84 -3.11 12.29
CA VAL A 8 -19.37 -3.04 12.20
C VAL A 8 -18.74 -4.34 12.72
N SER A 9 -19.27 -4.94 13.77
CA SER A 9 -18.76 -6.21 14.32
C SER A 9 -19.08 -7.42 13.43
N GLN A 10 -20.15 -7.38 12.65
CA GLN A 10 -20.53 -8.46 11.73
C GLN A 10 -19.73 -8.47 10.43
N HIS A 11 -19.29 -7.29 9.96
CA HIS A 11 -18.54 -7.14 8.70
C HIS A 11 -17.33 -6.21 8.86
N PRO A 12 -16.34 -6.56 9.67
CA PRO A 12 -15.23 -5.67 10.00
C PRO A 12 -14.41 -5.26 8.77
N LEU A 13 -14.24 -6.16 7.80
CA LEU A 13 -13.51 -5.87 6.57
C LEU A 13 -14.17 -4.75 5.76
N ILE A 14 -15.48 -4.84 5.52
CA ILE A 14 -16.23 -3.83 4.74
C ILE A 14 -16.18 -2.48 5.44
N SER A 15 -16.40 -2.45 6.75
CA SER A 15 -16.38 -1.22 7.56
C SER A 15 -15.00 -0.56 7.55
N LEU A 16 -13.93 -1.34 7.67
CA LEU A 16 -12.57 -0.85 7.65
C LEU A 16 -12.13 -0.40 6.25
N LEU A 17 -12.53 -1.09 5.19
CA LEU A 17 -12.29 -0.64 3.81
C LEU A 17 -13.04 0.65 3.51
N THR A 18 -14.27 0.79 4.00
CA THR A 18 -15.04 2.04 3.88
C THR A 18 -14.33 3.18 4.61
N LEU A 19 -13.84 2.95 5.83
CA LEU A 19 -13.04 3.93 6.56
C LEU A 19 -11.77 4.32 5.79
N GLY A 20 -11.02 3.35 5.27
CA GLY A 20 -9.84 3.60 4.44
C GLY A 20 -10.16 4.42 3.19
N THR A 21 -11.30 4.12 2.55
CA THR A 21 -11.78 4.89 1.38
C THR A 21 -12.11 6.34 1.76
N VAL A 22 -12.83 6.55 2.85
CA VAL A 22 -13.18 7.91 3.33
C VAL A 22 -11.92 8.71 3.63
N LEU A 23 -10.96 8.14 4.37
CA LEU A 23 -9.70 8.80 4.67
C LEU A 23 -8.89 9.08 3.39
N GLY A 24 -8.89 8.16 2.43
CA GLY A 24 -8.27 8.34 1.13
C GLY A 24 -8.92 9.46 0.31
N VAL A 25 -10.26 9.53 0.29
CA VAL A 25 -11.00 10.61 -0.37
C VAL A 25 -10.68 11.96 0.28
N ILE A 26 -10.68 12.05 1.61
CA ILE A 26 -10.30 13.29 2.32
C ILE A 26 -8.89 13.74 1.89
N TRP A 27 -7.94 12.82 1.85
CA TRP A 27 -6.57 13.12 1.40
C TRP A 27 -6.53 13.63 -0.04
N LEU A 28 -7.26 12.97 -0.95
CA LEU A 28 -7.35 13.39 -2.36
C LEU A 28 -8.00 14.77 -2.49
N GLU A 29 -9.05 15.05 -1.72
CA GLU A 29 -9.70 16.38 -1.71
C GLU A 29 -8.74 17.46 -1.24
N LEU A 30 -7.96 17.22 -0.21
CA LEU A 30 -6.95 18.17 0.28
C LEU A 30 -5.90 18.50 -0.79
N LEU A 31 -5.53 17.52 -1.61
CA LEU A 31 -4.52 17.64 -2.67
C LEU A 31 -5.08 17.82 -4.09
N ARG A 32 -6.41 17.91 -4.26
CA ARG A 32 -7.07 17.98 -5.59
C ARG A 32 -6.58 19.12 -6.49
N LYS A 33 -6.29 20.27 -5.88
CA LYS A 33 -5.75 21.42 -6.62
C LYS A 33 -4.39 21.12 -7.27
N ARG A 34 -3.58 20.29 -6.63
CA ARG A 34 -2.30 19.85 -7.14
C ARG A 34 -2.47 18.94 -8.36
N LEU A 35 -3.46 18.03 -8.33
CA LEU A 35 -3.80 17.18 -9.47
C LEU A 35 -4.65 17.92 -10.54
N ARG A 36 -5.08 19.15 -10.26
CA ARG A 36 -6.00 19.95 -11.10
C ARG A 36 -7.29 19.20 -11.40
N THR A 37 -7.82 18.47 -10.43
CA THR A 37 -9.06 17.72 -10.54
C THR A 37 -10.22 18.47 -9.89
N SER A 38 -11.45 18.20 -10.35
CA SER A 38 -12.67 18.63 -9.67
C SER A 38 -12.90 17.80 -8.40
N TRP A 39 -13.70 18.30 -7.46
CA TRP A 39 -13.99 17.59 -6.24
C TRP A 39 -14.72 16.25 -6.52
N TRP A 40 -15.66 16.21 -7.45
CA TRP A 40 -16.29 14.98 -7.88
C TRP A 40 -15.30 13.94 -8.41
N ALA A 41 -14.34 14.38 -9.19
CA ALA A 41 -13.31 13.49 -9.72
C ALA A 41 -12.43 12.94 -8.58
N ALA A 42 -12.09 13.72 -7.57
CA ALA A 42 -11.33 13.24 -6.43
C ALA A 42 -12.11 12.19 -5.61
N VAL A 43 -13.41 12.40 -5.38
CA VAL A 43 -14.29 11.42 -4.72
C VAL A 43 -14.37 10.11 -5.53
N LEU A 44 -14.69 10.20 -6.82
CA LEU A 44 -14.78 9.02 -7.69
C LEU A 44 -13.47 8.25 -7.78
N LEU A 45 -12.34 8.97 -7.83
CA LEU A 45 -11.01 8.38 -7.85
C LEU A 45 -10.67 7.66 -6.55
N GLY A 46 -11.01 8.22 -5.40
CA GLY A 46 -10.80 7.58 -4.11
C GLY A 46 -11.57 6.28 -3.99
N ILE A 47 -12.83 6.27 -4.43
CA ILE A 47 -13.65 5.05 -4.46
C ILE A 47 -13.08 4.04 -5.46
N ALA A 48 -12.78 4.46 -6.68
CA ALA A 48 -12.23 3.60 -7.72
C ALA A 48 -10.88 3.01 -7.30
N HIS A 49 -10.02 3.81 -6.64
CA HIS A 49 -8.73 3.36 -6.14
C HIS A 49 -8.88 2.20 -5.14
N THR A 50 -9.81 2.29 -4.20
CA THR A 50 -10.07 1.21 -3.24
C THR A 50 -10.62 -0.04 -3.94
N LEU A 51 -11.58 0.11 -4.86
CA LEU A 51 -12.15 -1.02 -5.60
C LEU A 51 -11.08 -1.73 -6.43
N ILE A 52 -10.27 -0.99 -7.18
CA ILE A 52 -9.17 -1.52 -7.98
C ILE A 52 -8.12 -2.16 -7.08
N GLY A 53 -7.84 -1.57 -5.91
CA GLY A 53 -6.95 -2.14 -4.91
C GLY A 53 -7.42 -3.51 -4.41
N VAL A 54 -8.70 -3.66 -4.06
CA VAL A 54 -9.28 -4.95 -3.66
C VAL A 54 -9.22 -5.96 -4.79
N LEU A 55 -9.55 -5.56 -6.02
CA LEU A 55 -9.43 -6.44 -7.18
C LEU A 55 -7.98 -6.87 -7.43
N SER A 56 -7.03 -5.95 -7.29
CA SER A 56 -5.59 -6.20 -7.47
C SER A 56 -5.06 -7.25 -6.49
N VAL A 57 -5.40 -7.13 -5.19
CA VAL A 57 -4.93 -8.09 -4.17
C VAL A 57 -5.58 -9.46 -4.34
N LYS A 58 -6.82 -9.52 -4.80
CA LYS A 58 -7.50 -10.78 -5.13
C LYS A 58 -6.94 -11.43 -6.40
N ALA A 59 -6.75 -10.65 -7.46
CA ALA A 59 -6.17 -11.15 -8.71
C ALA A 59 -4.75 -11.70 -8.48
N PHE A 60 -3.95 -11.03 -7.67
CA PHE A 60 -2.61 -11.50 -7.37
C PHE A 60 -2.62 -12.77 -6.50
N ALA A 61 -3.50 -12.87 -5.52
CA ALA A 61 -3.68 -14.10 -4.74
C ALA A 61 -4.08 -15.30 -5.64
N PHE A 62 -4.93 -15.07 -6.63
CA PHE A 62 -5.28 -16.07 -7.62
C PHE A 62 -4.06 -16.51 -8.47
N ILE A 63 -3.19 -15.56 -8.88
CA ILE A 63 -1.93 -15.85 -9.58
C ILE A 63 -0.98 -16.70 -8.71
N GLU A 64 -0.98 -16.46 -7.40
CA GLU A 64 -0.20 -17.26 -6.43
C GLU A 64 -0.80 -18.66 -6.17
N GLY A 65 -1.94 -18.99 -6.78
CA GLY A 65 -2.63 -20.27 -6.58
C GLY A 65 -3.34 -20.39 -5.22
N ALA A 66 -3.64 -19.24 -4.57
CA ALA A 66 -4.33 -19.23 -3.29
C ALA A 66 -5.85 -19.34 -3.45
N ASP A 67 -6.55 -19.75 -2.39
CA ASP A 67 -8.00 -19.90 -2.36
C ASP A 67 -8.75 -18.60 -2.68
N ALA A 68 -9.98 -18.71 -3.19
CA ALA A 68 -10.81 -17.57 -3.61
C ALA A 68 -11.07 -16.52 -2.52
N GLY A 69 -10.95 -16.89 -1.24
CA GLY A 69 -11.04 -15.97 -0.10
C GLY A 69 -9.74 -15.23 0.23
N ALA A 70 -8.60 -15.67 -0.32
CA ALA A 70 -7.30 -15.10 -0.02
C ALA A 70 -7.10 -13.72 -0.64
N MET A 71 -6.17 -12.96 -0.05
CA MET A 71 -5.74 -11.64 -0.53
C MET A 71 -4.22 -11.53 -0.39
N SER A 72 -3.53 -11.23 -1.49
CA SER A 72 -2.10 -10.98 -1.48
C SER A 72 -1.83 -9.48 -1.65
N LEU A 73 -1.18 -8.88 -0.65
CA LEU A 73 -0.87 -7.44 -0.67
C LEU A 73 0.12 -7.04 -1.77
N PHE A 74 0.87 -8.00 -2.31
CA PHE A 74 1.71 -7.77 -3.48
C PHE A 74 0.91 -7.32 -4.71
N GLY A 75 -0.38 -7.71 -4.80
CA GLY A 75 -1.27 -7.19 -5.83
C GLY A 75 -1.37 -5.67 -5.83
N GLY A 76 -1.41 -5.05 -4.65
CA GLY A 76 -1.34 -3.60 -4.52
C GLY A 76 -0.01 -3.03 -5.05
N VAL A 77 1.11 -3.68 -4.74
CA VAL A 77 2.43 -3.24 -5.21
C VAL A 77 2.55 -3.33 -6.74
N PHE A 78 2.09 -4.42 -7.36
CA PHE A 78 2.35 -4.68 -8.78
C PHE A 78 1.28 -4.13 -9.71
N PHE A 79 0.00 -4.10 -9.31
CA PHE A 79 -1.09 -3.71 -10.19
C PHE A 79 -1.58 -2.27 -10.00
N MET A 80 -1.44 -1.71 -8.78
CA MET A 80 -1.85 -0.31 -8.57
C MET A 80 -1.12 0.71 -9.46
N PRO A 81 0.17 0.56 -9.82
CA PRO A 81 0.82 1.46 -10.77
C PRO A 81 0.11 1.62 -12.11
N LEU A 82 -0.61 0.59 -12.58
CA LEU A 82 -1.41 0.69 -13.80
C LEU A 82 -2.49 1.77 -13.68
N THR A 83 -3.12 1.90 -12.50
CA THR A 83 -4.11 2.95 -12.24
C THR A 83 -3.46 4.33 -12.19
N TYR A 84 -2.23 4.44 -11.69
CA TYR A 84 -1.48 5.71 -11.68
C TYR A 84 -1.09 6.15 -13.09
N ILE A 85 -0.70 5.19 -13.95
CA ILE A 85 -0.41 5.46 -15.37
C ILE A 85 -1.67 5.94 -16.08
N LEU A 86 -2.81 5.28 -15.87
CA LEU A 86 -4.09 5.70 -16.45
C LEU A 86 -4.51 7.07 -15.92
N GLY A 87 -4.41 7.30 -14.61
CA GLY A 87 -4.69 8.59 -13.99
C GLY A 87 -3.80 9.71 -14.53
N ALA A 88 -2.50 9.46 -14.70
CA ALA A 88 -1.56 10.42 -15.26
C ALA A 88 -1.93 10.84 -16.69
N LYS A 89 -2.34 9.86 -17.53
CA LYS A 89 -2.82 10.13 -18.90
C LYS A 89 -4.14 10.89 -18.89
N LEU A 90 -5.10 10.48 -18.06
CA LEU A 90 -6.43 11.09 -17.98
C LEU A 90 -6.36 12.55 -17.51
N PHE A 91 -5.57 12.83 -16.48
CA PHE A 91 -5.42 14.17 -15.91
C PHE A 91 -4.34 15.02 -16.60
N LYS A 92 -3.63 14.45 -17.58
CA LYS A 92 -2.48 15.11 -18.24
C LYS A 92 -1.46 15.62 -17.20
N ARG A 93 -1.16 14.80 -16.19
CA ARG A 93 -0.24 15.13 -15.10
C ARG A 93 0.97 14.19 -15.13
N PRO A 94 2.14 14.62 -14.64
CA PRO A 94 3.30 13.75 -14.50
C PRO A 94 2.97 12.52 -13.64
N LEU A 95 3.35 11.33 -14.12
CA LEU A 95 3.09 10.06 -13.42
C LEU A 95 3.58 10.08 -11.97
N GLY A 96 4.78 10.64 -11.73
CA GLY A 96 5.34 10.73 -10.39
C GLY A 96 4.47 11.56 -9.43
N GLU A 97 3.85 12.64 -9.91
CA GLU A 97 2.97 13.46 -9.09
C GLU A 97 1.68 12.70 -8.72
N VAL A 98 1.11 11.98 -9.66
CA VAL A 98 -0.07 11.14 -9.42
C VAL A 98 0.28 10.03 -8.44
N ALA A 99 1.39 9.32 -8.66
CA ALA A 99 1.86 8.25 -7.78
C ALA A 99 2.14 8.76 -6.35
N ASP A 100 2.77 9.94 -6.21
CA ASP A 100 3.01 10.57 -4.91
C ASP A 100 1.70 10.81 -4.14
N VAL A 101 0.69 11.36 -4.80
CA VAL A 101 -0.59 11.71 -4.16
C VAL A 101 -1.39 10.45 -3.79
N PHE A 102 -1.34 9.40 -4.62
CA PHE A 102 -2.09 8.16 -4.38
C PHE A 102 -1.39 7.18 -3.44
N THR A 103 -0.07 7.29 -3.23
CA THR A 103 0.65 6.39 -2.31
C THR A 103 0.08 6.38 -0.89
N PRO A 104 -0.21 7.51 -0.22
CA PRO A 104 -0.84 7.51 1.10
C PRO A 104 -2.24 6.89 1.11
N VAL A 105 -3.02 7.06 0.04
CA VAL A 105 -4.36 6.45 -0.08
C VAL A 105 -4.25 4.93 -0.02
N MET A 106 -3.31 4.37 -0.79
CA MET A 106 -3.02 2.94 -0.79
C MET A 106 -2.55 2.47 0.59
N VAL A 107 -1.59 3.17 1.21
CA VAL A 107 -1.04 2.78 2.52
C VAL A 107 -2.12 2.79 3.61
N VAL A 108 -3.01 3.79 3.63
CA VAL A 108 -4.15 3.86 4.58
C VAL A 108 -5.10 2.67 4.37
N THR A 109 -5.41 2.33 3.11
CA THR A 109 -6.27 1.18 2.80
C THR A 109 -5.62 -0.14 3.28
N LEU A 110 -4.31 -0.29 3.09
CA LEU A 110 -3.55 -1.46 3.58
C LEU A 110 -3.52 -1.51 5.12
N MET A 111 -3.40 -0.37 5.81
CA MET A 111 -3.53 -0.30 7.27
C MET A 111 -4.90 -0.83 7.71
N CYS A 112 -5.97 -0.38 7.10
CA CYS A 112 -7.33 -0.85 7.41
C CYS A 112 -7.47 -2.36 7.17
N ALA A 113 -6.88 -2.90 6.11
CA ALA A 113 -6.84 -4.34 5.86
C ALA A 113 -6.07 -5.10 6.97
N ARG A 114 -4.99 -4.53 7.51
CA ARG A 114 -4.24 -5.14 8.64
C ARG A 114 -4.99 -5.08 9.96
N ILE A 115 -5.71 -4.01 10.23
CA ILE A 115 -6.62 -3.94 11.38
C ILE A 115 -7.66 -5.07 11.28
N ASN A 116 -8.22 -5.32 10.09
CA ASN A 116 -9.11 -6.45 9.88
C ASN A 116 -8.44 -7.80 10.20
N CYS A 117 -7.18 -8.01 9.79
CA CYS A 117 -6.44 -9.24 10.13
C CYS A 117 -6.24 -9.41 11.64
N ILE A 118 -6.05 -8.31 12.39
CA ILE A 118 -5.96 -8.34 13.85
C ILE A 118 -7.31 -8.76 14.45
N LEU A 119 -8.40 -8.16 14.00
CA LEU A 119 -9.76 -8.44 14.50
C LEU A 119 -10.23 -9.86 14.13
N SER A 120 -9.86 -10.35 12.95
CA SER A 120 -10.24 -11.70 12.46
C SER A 120 -9.34 -12.81 13.00
N GLY A 121 -8.25 -12.48 13.69
CA GLY A 121 -7.30 -13.49 14.17
C GLY A 121 -6.50 -14.21 13.08
N CYS A 122 -6.50 -13.70 11.83
CA CYS A 122 -5.73 -14.31 10.71
C CYS A 122 -4.28 -13.79 10.65
N CYS A 123 -3.45 -14.42 9.82
CA CYS A 123 -2.07 -13.98 9.55
C CYS A 123 -1.18 -13.85 10.79
N MET A 124 -1.30 -14.79 11.71
CA MET A 124 -0.52 -14.78 12.96
C MET A 124 0.96 -15.03 12.71
N GLY A 125 1.79 -14.57 13.64
CA GLY A 125 3.21 -14.93 13.68
C GLY A 125 3.44 -16.30 14.33
N LEU A 126 4.68 -16.78 14.22
CA LEU A 126 5.14 -18.01 14.86
C LEU A 126 5.00 -17.93 16.38
N PRO A 127 4.76 -19.06 17.06
CA PRO A 127 4.84 -19.12 18.52
C PRO A 127 6.23 -18.68 19.02
N ILE A 128 6.28 -17.93 20.11
CA ILE A 128 7.56 -17.56 20.74
C ILE A 128 8.04 -18.74 21.57
N PRO A 129 9.26 -19.28 21.31
CA PRO A 129 9.80 -20.39 22.09
C PRO A 129 9.86 -20.08 23.58
N GLY A 130 9.41 -20.98 24.43
CA GLY A 130 9.47 -20.85 25.89
C GLY A 130 8.37 -19.98 26.52
N VAL A 131 7.46 -19.41 25.73
CA VAL A 131 6.35 -18.58 26.25
C VAL A 131 5.03 -19.12 25.74
N ASN A 132 4.24 -19.76 26.60
CA ASN A 132 2.97 -20.35 26.21
C ASN A 132 1.94 -19.28 25.76
N GLY A 133 1.31 -19.52 24.60
CA GLY A 133 0.23 -18.69 24.08
C GLY A 133 0.65 -17.37 23.44
N VAL A 134 1.94 -17.01 23.46
CA VAL A 134 2.45 -15.77 22.86
C VAL A 134 3.01 -16.05 21.46
N ARG A 135 2.67 -15.19 20.50
CA ARG A 135 3.13 -15.26 19.12
C ARG A 135 3.84 -13.97 18.71
N PHE A 136 4.72 -14.05 17.72
CA PHE A 136 5.33 -12.85 17.13
C PHE A 136 4.25 -11.88 16.61
N PRO A 137 4.31 -10.58 16.95
CA PRO A 137 3.29 -9.59 16.58
C PRO A 137 3.47 -9.10 15.13
N THR A 138 3.42 -10.01 14.15
CA THR A 138 3.70 -9.69 12.74
C THR A 138 2.68 -8.73 12.13
N ARG A 139 1.41 -8.81 12.53
CA ARG A 139 0.33 -7.93 12.06
C ARG A 139 0.47 -6.52 12.62
N GLU A 140 0.75 -6.44 13.90
CA GLU A 140 0.97 -5.21 14.66
C GLU A 140 2.23 -4.49 14.14
N ALA A 141 3.30 -5.25 13.88
CA ALA A 141 4.52 -4.72 13.28
C ALA A 141 4.27 -4.12 11.88
N GLU A 142 3.45 -4.78 11.06
CA GLU A 142 3.09 -4.28 9.74
C GLU A 142 2.21 -3.02 9.84
N LEU A 143 1.30 -2.96 10.80
CA LEU A 143 0.50 -1.76 11.07
C LEU A 143 1.38 -0.57 11.47
N ILE A 144 2.34 -0.79 12.38
CA ILE A 144 3.32 0.23 12.79
C ILE A 144 4.17 0.68 11.59
N PHE A 145 4.62 -0.26 10.77
CA PHE A 145 5.36 0.04 9.54
C PHE A 145 4.60 1.01 8.62
N TYR A 146 3.33 0.74 8.34
CA TYR A 146 2.50 1.63 7.52
C TYR A 146 2.30 3.00 8.17
N LEU A 147 2.09 3.04 9.50
CA LEU A 147 1.95 4.29 10.23
C LEU A 147 3.22 5.14 10.12
N VAL A 148 4.39 4.54 10.32
CA VAL A 148 5.68 5.22 10.18
C VAL A 148 5.86 5.76 8.77
N LEU A 149 5.52 4.98 7.75
CA LEU A 149 5.58 5.44 6.35
C LEU A 149 4.68 6.66 6.10
N LEU A 150 3.44 6.66 6.62
CA LEU A 150 2.55 7.81 6.49
C LEU A 150 3.11 9.06 7.17
N ILE A 151 3.64 8.91 8.39
CA ILE A 151 4.26 10.02 9.14
C ILE A 151 5.46 10.62 8.36
N LEU A 152 6.24 9.78 7.68
CA LEU A 152 7.42 10.22 6.93
C LEU A 152 7.09 10.79 5.54
N LEU A 153 6.09 10.20 4.85
CA LEU A 153 5.78 10.55 3.46
C LEU A 153 4.76 11.69 3.36
N CYS A 154 3.68 11.69 4.15
CA CYS A 154 2.61 12.67 4.01
C CYS A 154 3.08 14.13 4.11
N PRO A 155 3.94 14.54 5.08
CA PRO A 155 4.44 15.91 5.13
C PRO A 155 5.30 16.30 3.93
N LYS A 156 6.07 15.35 3.37
CA LYS A 156 6.89 15.59 2.18
C LYS A 156 6.03 15.71 0.92
N ILE A 157 5.02 14.86 0.80
CA ILE A 157 4.05 14.93 -0.30
C ILE A 157 3.27 16.23 -0.23
N TRP A 158 2.76 16.59 0.94
CA TRP A 158 2.03 17.84 1.16
C TRP A 158 2.82 19.07 0.68
N ARG A 159 4.11 19.10 1.00
CA ARG A 159 5.03 20.18 0.62
C ARG A 159 5.55 20.09 -0.81
N GLY A 160 5.14 19.07 -1.59
CA GLY A 160 5.64 18.85 -2.96
C GLY A 160 7.11 18.47 -3.07
N ARG A 161 7.71 17.94 -1.99
CA ARG A 161 9.15 17.65 -1.91
C ARG A 161 9.54 16.22 -2.28
N THR A 162 8.61 15.41 -2.76
CA THR A 162 8.83 14.00 -3.10
C THR A 162 9.37 13.80 -4.50
N GLY A 163 9.00 14.66 -5.44
CA GLY A 163 9.48 14.60 -6.84
C GLY A 163 9.16 13.27 -7.52
N GLY A 164 8.02 12.64 -7.22
CA GLY A 164 7.63 11.35 -7.77
C GLY A 164 8.21 10.13 -7.03
N ARG A 165 8.88 10.35 -5.89
CA ARG A 165 9.62 9.28 -5.19
C ARG A 165 8.84 8.61 -4.07
N ALA A 166 7.62 9.07 -3.70
CA ALA A 166 6.87 8.49 -2.61
C ALA A 166 6.54 7.02 -2.87
N TYR A 167 6.08 6.70 -4.08
CA TYR A 167 5.75 5.33 -4.45
C TYR A 167 6.97 4.39 -4.44
N PRO A 168 8.09 4.66 -5.16
CA PRO A 168 9.25 3.77 -5.10
C PRO A 168 9.86 3.65 -3.71
N VAL A 169 9.84 4.71 -2.88
CA VAL A 169 10.27 4.63 -1.47
C VAL A 169 9.38 3.67 -0.68
N TYR A 170 8.05 3.74 -0.87
CA TYR A 170 7.12 2.79 -0.26
C TYR A 170 7.44 1.36 -0.69
N VAL A 171 7.60 1.11 -2.00
CA VAL A 171 7.84 -0.24 -2.56
C VAL A 171 9.15 -0.84 -2.04
N MET A 172 10.23 -0.04 -1.99
CA MET A 172 11.51 -0.47 -1.43
C MET A 172 11.38 -0.81 0.07
N ALA A 173 10.79 0.10 0.84
CA ALA A 173 10.63 -0.10 2.28
C ALA A 173 9.74 -1.32 2.57
N TYR A 174 8.65 -1.49 1.82
CA TYR A 174 7.77 -2.65 1.94
C TYR A 174 8.50 -3.96 1.59
N GLY A 175 9.30 -3.98 0.51
CA GLY A 175 10.09 -5.14 0.13
C GLY A 175 11.03 -5.58 1.24
N VAL A 176 11.80 -4.64 1.82
CA VAL A 176 12.70 -4.94 2.95
C VAL A 176 11.92 -5.41 4.18
N PHE A 177 10.90 -4.67 4.57
CA PHE A 177 10.08 -5.02 5.73
C PHE A 177 9.43 -6.39 5.57
N ARG A 178 8.83 -6.64 4.40
CA ARG A 178 8.14 -7.88 4.10
C ARG A 178 9.08 -9.08 4.09
N PHE A 179 10.28 -8.93 3.55
CA PHE A 179 11.30 -9.96 3.57
C PHE A 179 11.68 -10.38 5.00
N ILE A 180 11.84 -9.39 5.89
CA ILE A 180 12.21 -9.65 7.29
C ILE A 180 11.04 -10.26 8.07
N VAL A 181 9.84 -9.68 7.97
CA VAL A 181 8.70 -10.10 8.79
C VAL A 181 8.20 -11.50 8.41
N GLU A 182 8.45 -11.93 7.17
CA GLU A 182 8.01 -13.24 6.69
C GLU A 182 8.67 -14.39 7.43
N PHE A 183 9.90 -14.24 7.93
CA PHE A 183 10.56 -15.25 8.77
C PHE A 183 9.85 -15.50 10.10
N PHE A 184 9.06 -14.55 10.56
CA PHE A 184 8.31 -14.62 11.82
C PHE A 184 6.84 -14.98 11.62
N ARG A 185 6.41 -15.20 10.37
CA ARG A 185 5.02 -15.46 10.04
C ARG A 185 4.73 -16.97 10.03
N ASP A 186 3.59 -17.33 10.63
CA ASP A 186 3.10 -18.72 10.62
C ASP A 186 2.46 -19.02 9.26
N GLN A 187 3.11 -19.87 8.48
CA GLN A 187 2.66 -20.29 7.14
C GLN A 187 2.35 -21.78 7.04
N ASN A 188 2.32 -22.50 8.18
CA ASN A 188 2.09 -23.95 8.21
C ASN A 188 3.02 -24.75 7.28
N THR A 189 4.21 -24.24 6.98
CA THR A 189 5.21 -24.90 6.14
C THR A 189 6.55 -24.99 6.87
N THR A 190 7.31 -26.03 6.58
CA THR A 190 8.65 -26.26 7.14
C THR A 190 9.75 -25.54 6.36
N SER A 191 9.41 -24.91 5.24
CA SER A 191 10.35 -24.22 4.38
C SER A 191 10.77 -22.88 5.00
N LEU A 192 12.08 -22.59 5.01
CA LEU A 192 12.63 -21.31 5.49
C LEU A 192 12.29 -20.15 4.53
N PHE A 193 12.23 -20.42 3.22
CA PHE A 193 11.90 -19.45 2.20
C PHE A 193 10.56 -19.76 1.56
N HIS A 194 9.70 -18.77 1.51
CA HIS A 194 8.37 -18.82 0.92
C HIS A 194 8.28 -17.95 -0.32
N LEU A 195 7.25 -18.13 -1.12
CA LEU A 195 6.97 -17.31 -2.31
C LEU A 195 6.92 -15.80 -1.98
N SER A 196 6.49 -15.47 -0.78
CA SER A 196 6.47 -14.08 -0.29
C SER A 196 7.87 -13.44 -0.19
N HIS A 197 8.93 -14.21 0.12
CA HIS A 197 10.30 -13.70 0.10
C HIS A 197 10.74 -13.33 -1.32
N PHE A 198 10.40 -14.18 -2.31
CA PHE A 198 10.67 -13.89 -3.71
C PHE A 198 10.00 -12.58 -4.14
N TRP A 199 8.69 -12.42 -3.87
CA TRP A 199 7.98 -11.19 -4.22
C TRP A 199 8.48 -9.96 -3.45
N ALA A 200 8.96 -10.13 -2.23
CA ALA A 200 9.59 -9.05 -1.46
C ALA A 200 10.88 -8.55 -2.13
N VAL A 201 11.72 -9.47 -2.62
CA VAL A 201 12.94 -9.10 -3.38
C VAL A 201 12.57 -8.44 -4.71
N VAL A 202 11.59 -8.99 -5.45
CA VAL A 202 11.11 -8.39 -6.69
C VAL A 202 10.60 -6.98 -6.45
N SER A 203 9.82 -6.75 -5.37
CA SER A 203 9.34 -5.42 -5.00
C SER A 203 10.51 -4.47 -4.74
N LEU A 204 11.51 -4.89 -3.98
CA LEU A 204 12.70 -4.09 -3.72
C LEU A 204 13.42 -3.69 -5.00
N CYS A 205 13.66 -4.65 -5.92
CA CYS A 205 14.29 -4.40 -7.21
C CYS A 205 13.50 -3.41 -8.09
N ILE A 206 12.17 -3.56 -8.15
CA ILE A 206 11.29 -2.64 -8.86
C ILE A 206 11.36 -1.23 -8.26
N GLY A 207 11.28 -1.12 -6.93
CA GLY A 207 11.38 0.16 -6.25
C GLY A 207 12.70 0.87 -6.52
N ILE A 208 13.83 0.16 -6.45
CA ILE A 208 15.16 0.68 -6.78
C ILE A 208 15.21 1.15 -8.23
N SER A 209 14.72 0.34 -9.17
CA SER A 209 14.74 0.65 -10.61
C SER A 209 13.97 1.95 -10.91
N ILE A 210 12.76 2.09 -10.37
CA ILE A 210 11.95 3.30 -10.54
C ILE A 210 12.63 4.52 -9.89
N TYR A 211 13.19 4.36 -8.69
CA TYR A 211 13.88 5.45 -7.97
C TYR A 211 15.12 5.96 -8.74
N VAL A 212 15.91 5.02 -9.27
CA VAL A 212 17.10 5.34 -10.07
C VAL A 212 16.70 6.06 -11.37
N GLU A 213 15.65 5.61 -12.04
CA GLU A 213 15.17 6.21 -13.29
C GLU A 213 14.70 7.66 -13.06
N ILE A 214 13.91 7.91 -12.02
CA ILE A 214 13.49 9.27 -11.64
C ILE A 214 14.73 10.15 -11.37
N SER A 215 15.72 9.62 -10.65
CA SER A 215 16.93 10.36 -10.29
C SER A 215 17.82 10.68 -11.49
N LYS A 216 17.90 9.77 -12.47
CA LYS A 216 18.62 10.00 -13.72
C LYS A 216 17.94 11.10 -14.54
N LYS A 217 16.63 11.03 -14.68
CA LYS A 217 15.85 12.03 -15.43
C LYS A 217 16.02 13.43 -14.84
N GLU A 218 15.94 13.57 -13.52
CA GLU A 218 16.14 14.87 -12.85
C GLU A 218 17.55 15.43 -13.04
N LYS A 219 18.59 14.56 -13.00
CA LYS A 219 19.98 14.98 -13.28
C LYS A 219 20.17 15.44 -14.72
N PHE A 220 19.50 14.78 -15.66
CA PHE A 220 19.57 15.15 -17.07
C PHE A 220 18.91 16.49 -17.35
N GLU A 221 17.73 16.71 -16.79
CA GLU A 221 16.99 17.99 -16.88
C GLU A 221 17.82 19.15 -16.31
N LYS A 222 18.44 18.96 -15.14
CA LYS A 222 19.31 19.99 -14.52
C LYS A 222 20.55 20.31 -15.37
N ARG A 223 21.11 19.33 -16.08
CA ARG A 223 22.25 19.55 -16.98
C ARG A 223 21.84 20.24 -18.28
N GLY A 224 20.64 19.99 -18.79
CA GLY A 224 20.09 20.66 -19.98
C GLY A 224 19.73 22.12 -19.75
N LEU A 225 19.36 22.50 -18.51
CA LEU A 225 19.05 23.89 -18.14
C LEU A 225 20.29 24.76 -17.90
N ASN A 226 21.48 24.15 -17.76
CA ASN A 226 22.76 24.84 -17.55
C ASN A 226 23.58 25.03 -18.85
N LYS A 227 22.98 24.74 -20.00
CA LYS A 227 23.50 25.04 -21.35
C LYS A 227 22.62 26.08 -22.02
#